data_fe1c7dfb197191e1f2d4b058e6d8259d
#
_entry.id   fe1c7dfb197191e1f2d4b058e6d8259d
#
_cell.length_a   1.000
_cell.length_b   1.000
_cell.length_c   1.000
_cell.angle_alpha   90.00
_cell.angle_beta   90.00
_cell.angle_gamma   90.00
#
_symmetry.space_group_name_H-M   'P 1'
#
loop_
_entity.id
_entity.type
_entity.pdbx_description
1 polymer ?
#
loop_
_entity_poly.entity_id
_entity_poly.type
_entity_poly.pdbx_seq_one_letter_code
_entity_poly.pdbx_strand_id
1 'polypeptide(L)'
;MKYPKLVLPQYCRTPIKVTIYEEGLSEDGGPKIAFEADDLKCNYQDTAKTIFTEDGKKIQLSGQAIFCVDFCPGIETITGGVARIHGEDRKIHKGLKARNPDGSVNYVRLGLM
;
A
#
# COMPACT_ATOMS: atom_id res chain seq x y z
N MET A 1 -3.26 -1.85 -26.95
CA MET A 1 -3.14 -0.43 -26.62
C MET A 1 -2.38 -0.25 -25.32
N LYS A 2 -1.40 0.65 -25.30
CA LYS A 2 -0.58 0.89 -24.12
C LYS A 2 -1.06 2.13 -23.39
N TYR A 3 -1.43 1.99 -22.13
CA TYR A 3 -1.88 3.15 -21.34
C TYR A 3 -0.69 3.87 -20.74
N PRO A 4 -0.72 5.21 -20.64
CA PRO A 4 0.38 5.94 -20.02
C PRO A 4 0.45 5.67 -18.52
N LYS A 5 1.67 5.63 -17.99
CA LYS A 5 1.90 5.50 -16.55
C LYS A 5 1.55 6.83 -15.86
N LEU A 6 0.63 6.78 -14.90
CA LEU A 6 0.26 7.96 -14.12
C LEU A 6 1.32 8.27 -13.05
N VAL A 7 2.06 7.25 -12.61
CA VAL A 7 3.19 7.42 -11.71
C VAL A 7 4.44 6.97 -12.42
N LEU A 8 5.38 7.88 -12.64
CA LEU A 8 6.60 7.57 -13.40
C LEU A 8 7.61 6.85 -12.50
N PRO A 9 8.26 5.77 -13.01
CA PRO A 9 9.24 5.01 -12.21
C PRO A 9 10.39 5.88 -11.68
N GLN A 10 10.75 6.94 -12.39
CA GLN A 10 11.82 7.84 -11.99
C GLN A 10 11.52 8.59 -10.68
N TYR A 11 10.26 8.68 -10.28
CA TYR A 11 9.86 9.31 -9.01
C TYR A 11 9.70 8.30 -7.88
N CYS A 12 9.80 7.00 -8.16
CA CYS A 12 9.68 5.94 -7.16
C CYS A 12 11.07 5.53 -6.69
N ARG A 13 11.67 6.32 -5.80
CA ARG A 13 13.06 6.13 -5.35
C ARG A 13 13.21 5.84 -3.88
N THR A 14 12.15 5.96 -3.09
CA THR A 14 12.21 5.73 -1.64
C THR A 14 12.17 4.24 -1.34
N PRO A 15 13.20 3.68 -0.68
CA PRO A 15 13.18 2.27 -0.30
C PRO A 15 12.10 2.01 0.75
N ILE A 16 11.40 0.89 0.60
CA ILE A 16 10.32 0.53 1.50
C ILE A 16 10.24 -0.99 1.62
N LYS A 17 9.96 -1.46 2.85
CA LYS A 17 9.61 -2.85 3.11
C LYS A 17 8.12 -2.92 3.39
N VAL A 18 7.42 -3.82 2.69
CA VAL A 18 5.97 -3.95 2.83
C VAL A 18 5.64 -5.36 3.29
N THR A 19 4.83 -5.47 4.34
CA THR A 19 4.25 -6.73 4.80
C THR A 19 2.73 -6.56 4.77
N ILE A 20 2.05 -7.39 3.98
CA ILE A 20 0.60 -7.34 3.86
C ILE A 20 0.01 -8.54 4.57
N TYR A 21 -1.00 -8.29 5.40
CA TYR A 21 -1.69 -9.34 6.14
C TYR A 21 -2.94 -9.79 5.40
N GLU A 22 -3.24 -11.10 5.48
CA GLU A 22 -4.51 -11.64 5.03
C GLU A 22 -5.60 -11.34 6.06
N GLU A 23 -6.85 -11.36 5.61
CA GLU A 23 -7.98 -11.33 6.53
C GLU A 23 -8.01 -12.64 7.33
N GLY A 24 -8.30 -12.51 8.62
CA GLY A 24 -8.33 -13.62 9.53
C GLY A 24 -7.04 -13.77 10.32
N LEU A 25 -7.01 -14.77 11.18
CA LEU A 25 -5.88 -15.04 12.05
C LEU A 25 -5.21 -16.36 11.65
N SER A 26 -3.89 -16.43 11.87
CA SER A 26 -3.17 -17.68 11.73
C SER A 26 -3.58 -18.66 12.86
N GLU A 27 -3.13 -19.90 12.75
CA GLU A 27 -3.41 -20.92 13.80
C GLU A 27 -2.90 -20.49 15.18
N ASP A 28 -1.84 -19.66 15.20
CA ASP A 28 -1.26 -19.12 16.42
C ASP A 28 -2.00 -17.88 16.95
N GLY A 29 -3.08 -17.46 16.29
CA GLY A 29 -3.85 -16.29 16.69
C GLY A 29 -3.25 -14.95 16.25
N GLY A 30 -2.09 -14.96 15.59
CA GLY A 30 -1.48 -13.74 15.05
C GLY A 30 -1.92 -13.43 13.63
N PRO A 31 -1.51 -12.27 13.08
CA PRO A 31 -1.84 -11.94 11.70
C PRO A 31 -1.13 -12.88 10.73
N LYS A 32 -1.86 -13.29 9.70
CA LYS A 32 -1.33 -14.15 8.65
C LYS A 32 -0.76 -13.29 7.53
N ILE A 33 0.50 -13.56 7.16
CA ILE A 33 1.19 -12.78 6.13
C ILE A 33 0.78 -13.30 4.75
N ALA A 34 0.22 -12.40 3.93
CA ALA A 34 -0.13 -12.69 2.55
C ALA A 34 1.02 -12.36 1.59
N PHE A 35 1.82 -11.34 1.92
CA PHE A 35 2.89 -10.85 1.07
C PHE A 35 3.92 -10.12 1.90
N GLU A 36 5.21 -10.31 1.57
CA GLU A 36 6.30 -9.57 2.20
C GLU A 36 7.42 -9.35 1.18
N ALA A 37 7.90 -8.11 1.07
CA ALA A 37 9.05 -7.77 0.23
C ALA A 37 9.80 -6.61 0.84
N ASP A 38 11.14 -6.63 0.75
CA ASP A 38 12.01 -5.63 1.36
C ASP A 38 12.85 -4.85 0.35
N ASP A 39 12.69 -5.13 -0.95
CA ASP A 39 13.45 -4.50 -2.02
C ASP A 39 12.61 -3.56 -2.89
N LEU A 40 11.50 -3.09 -2.36
CA LEU A 40 10.57 -2.24 -3.09
C LEU A 40 11.00 -0.77 -3.01
N LYS A 41 10.60 -0.01 -4.02
CA LYS A 41 10.77 1.45 -4.05
C LYS A 41 9.46 2.11 -4.40
N CYS A 42 9.19 3.24 -3.76
CA CYS A 42 7.95 3.96 -3.95
C CYS A 42 8.19 5.47 -4.01
N ASN A 43 7.16 6.20 -4.41
CA ASN A 43 7.09 7.64 -4.23
C ASN A 43 6.38 7.88 -2.90
N TYR A 44 7.13 8.22 -1.86
CA TYR A 44 6.58 8.45 -0.54
C TYR A 44 6.28 9.93 -0.35
N GLN A 45 5.10 10.22 0.18
CA GLN A 45 4.68 11.58 0.47
C GLN A 45 4.13 11.64 1.90
N ASP A 46 4.68 12.55 2.70
CA ASP A 46 4.11 12.83 4.02
C ASP A 46 2.80 13.60 3.82
N THR A 47 1.74 13.08 4.40
CA THR A 47 0.41 13.66 4.26
C THR A 47 -0.31 13.59 5.58
N ALA A 48 -0.63 14.74 6.17
CA ALA A 48 -1.48 14.79 7.34
C ALA A 48 -2.94 14.87 6.88
N LYS A 49 -3.60 13.73 6.85
CA LYS A 49 -4.99 13.65 6.39
C LYS A 49 -5.84 12.90 7.40
N THR A 50 -6.97 13.48 7.75
CA THR A 50 -7.96 12.83 8.59
C THR A 50 -9.06 12.26 7.71
N ILE A 51 -9.37 10.98 7.91
CA ILE A 51 -10.48 10.33 7.22
C ILE A 51 -11.47 9.79 8.26
N PHE A 52 -12.73 9.67 7.84
CA PHE A 52 -13.77 9.05 8.66
C PHE A 52 -14.18 7.74 8.04
N THR A 53 -14.24 6.69 8.87
CA THR A 53 -14.70 5.37 8.42
C THR A 53 -16.22 5.32 8.44
N GLU A 54 -16.80 4.28 7.85
CA GLU A 54 -18.25 4.11 7.79
C GLU A 54 -18.90 4.02 9.17
N ASP A 55 -18.16 3.52 10.17
CA ASP A 55 -18.63 3.42 11.55
C ASP A 55 -18.39 4.70 12.36
N GLY A 56 -17.96 5.79 11.72
CA GLY A 56 -17.77 7.07 12.36
C GLY A 56 -16.44 7.24 13.07
N LYS A 57 -15.53 6.31 12.96
CA LYS A 57 -14.21 6.44 13.55
C LYS A 57 -13.33 7.41 12.76
N LYS A 58 -12.56 8.20 13.50
CA LYS A 58 -11.61 9.13 12.92
C LYS A 58 -10.24 8.47 12.83
N ILE A 59 -9.69 8.41 11.61
CA ILE A 59 -8.36 7.86 11.36
C ILE A 59 -7.48 8.95 10.78
N GLN A 60 -6.29 9.12 11.35
CA GLN A 60 -5.32 10.10 10.88
C GLN A 60 -4.22 9.37 10.10
N LEU A 61 -4.09 9.72 8.82
CA LEU A 61 -3.03 9.21 7.97
C LEU A 61 -1.80 10.12 8.10
N SER A 62 -0.61 9.51 8.16
CA SER A 62 0.66 10.26 8.24
C SER A 62 1.38 10.35 6.91
N GLY A 63 1.03 9.50 5.94
CA GLY A 63 1.66 9.53 4.65
C GLY A 63 1.04 8.55 3.67
N GLN A 64 1.53 8.58 2.44
CA GLN A 64 1.13 7.61 1.43
C GLN A 64 2.33 7.16 0.61
N ALA A 65 2.35 5.88 0.28
CA ALA A 65 3.36 5.28 -0.57
C ALA A 65 2.72 4.92 -1.91
N ILE A 66 3.29 5.41 -3.00
CA ILE A 66 2.76 5.18 -4.34
C ILE A 66 3.79 4.38 -5.13
N PHE A 67 3.36 3.23 -5.66
CA PHE A 67 4.20 2.32 -6.44
C PHE A 67 3.81 2.42 -7.90
N CYS A 68 4.81 2.51 -8.78
CA CYS A 68 4.57 2.58 -10.23
C CYS A 68 4.26 1.22 -10.86
N VAL A 69 4.32 0.14 -10.07
CA VAL A 69 4.05 -1.21 -10.53
C VAL A 69 3.17 -1.94 -9.53
N ASP A 70 2.50 -2.99 -9.99
CA ASP A 70 1.76 -3.89 -9.10
C ASP A 70 2.75 -4.86 -8.44
N PHE A 71 3.19 -4.54 -7.23
CA PHE A 71 4.16 -5.34 -6.51
C PHE A 71 3.56 -6.61 -5.88
N CYS A 72 2.25 -6.73 -5.88
CA CYS A 72 1.56 -7.89 -5.31
C CYS A 72 0.40 -8.34 -6.21
N PRO A 73 0.70 -8.86 -7.42
CA PRO A 73 -0.36 -9.15 -8.39
C PRO A 73 -1.33 -10.24 -7.94
N GLY A 74 -0.94 -11.09 -6.99
CA GLY A 74 -1.82 -12.12 -6.44
C GLY A 74 -2.79 -11.62 -5.39
N ILE A 75 -2.69 -10.35 -4.97
CA ILE A 75 -3.54 -9.76 -3.94
C ILE A 75 -4.40 -8.68 -4.60
N GLU A 76 -5.73 -8.86 -4.58
CA GLU A 76 -6.63 -7.91 -5.20
C GLU A 76 -6.96 -6.73 -4.28
N THR A 77 -7.10 -7.00 -2.98
CA THR A 77 -7.47 -5.98 -2.00
C THR A 77 -6.46 -5.95 -0.86
N ILE A 78 -5.91 -4.79 -0.59
CA ILE A 78 -4.97 -4.59 0.52
C ILE A 78 -5.74 -3.96 1.66
N THR A 79 -5.97 -4.73 2.74
CA THR A 79 -6.80 -4.31 3.86
C THR A 79 -6.02 -4.00 5.12
N GLY A 80 -4.74 -4.33 5.15
CA GLY A 80 -3.91 -4.03 6.31
C GLY A 80 -2.52 -4.61 6.16
N GLY A 81 -1.64 -4.17 7.03
CA GLY A 81 -0.25 -4.60 7.05
C GLY A 81 0.65 -3.58 7.69
N VAL A 82 1.94 -3.71 7.45
CA VAL A 82 2.96 -2.81 7.97
C VAL A 82 3.90 -2.42 6.84
N ALA A 83 4.22 -1.14 6.75
CA ALA A 83 5.22 -0.62 5.84
C ALA A 83 6.37 -0.03 6.66
N ARG A 84 7.59 -0.47 6.39
CA ARG A 84 8.78 0.10 7.02
C ARG A 84 9.44 1.08 6.06
N ILE A 85 9.47 2.35 6.46
CA ILE A 85 10.02 3.42 5.64
C ILE A 85 10.80 4.38 6.54
N HIS A 86 11.96 4.84 6.06
CA HIS A 86 12.85 5.71 6.82
C HIS A 86 13.19 5.18 8.22
N GLY A 87 13.27 3.84 8.37
CA GLY A 87 13.57 3.19 9.65
C GLY A 87 12.41 3.10 10.62
N GLU A 88 11.21 3.49 10.21
CA GLU A 88 10.01 3.45 11.05
C GLU A 88 8.97 2.50 10.47
N ASP A 89 8.31 1.75 11.35
CA ASP A 89 7.19 0.90 10.97
C ASP A 89 5.90 1.70 11.05
N ARG A 90 5.12 1.70 9.97
CA ARG A 90 3.83 2.37 9.90
C ARG A 90 2.76 1.39 9.49
N LYS A 91 1.61 1.47 10.13
CA LYS A 91 0.49 0.60 9.77
C LYS A 91 -0.10 1.03 8.43
N ILE A 92 -0.41 0.04 7.59
CA ILE A 92 -1.13 0.27 6.36
C ILE A 92 -2.62 0.29 6.70
N HIS A 93 -3.26 1.45 6.47
CA HIS A 93 -4.70 1.57 6.67
C HIS A 93 -5.45 0.88 5.54
N LYS A 94 -5.11 1.20 4.30
CA LYS A 94 -5.77 0.65 3.12
C LYS A 94 -4.89 0.82 1.90
N GLY A 95 -4.93 -0.16 1.00
CA GLY A 95 -4.28 -0.07 -0.30
C GLY A 95 -5.28 0.06 -1.42
N LEU A 96 -4.91 0.76 -2.47
CA LEU A 96 -5.70 0.94 -3.67
C LEU A 96 -4.86 0.62 -4.89
N LYS A 97 -5.40 -0.22 -5.77
CA LYS A 97 -4.80 -0.48 -7.08
C LYS A 97 -5.59 0.29 -8.12
N ALA A 98 -4.95 1.32 -8.71
CA ALA A 98 -5.56 2.09 -9.77
C ALA A 98 -5.44 1.32 -11.09
N ARG A 99 -6.58 1.04 -11.71
CA ARG A 99 -6.63 0.18 -12.90
C ARG A 99 -6.92 0.98 -14.15
N ASN A 100 -6.32 0.53 -15.25
CA ASN A 100 -6.63 1.02 -16.58
C ASN A 100 -7.98 0.46 -17.04
N PRO A 101 -8.58 1.01 -18.11
CA PRO A 101 -9.86 0.50 -18.61
C PRO A 101 -9.85 -0.97 -19.00
N ASP A 102 -8.69 -1.56 -19.32
CA ASP A 102 -8.57 -2.98 -19.64
C ASP A 102 -8.43 -3.89 -18.41
N GLY A 103 -8.44 -3.32 -17.20
CA GLY A 103 -8.30 -4.06 -15.95
C GLY A 103 -6.87 -4.20 -15.43
N SER A 104 -5.87 -3.84 -16.21
CA SER A 104 -4.48 -3.89 -15.75
C SER A 104 -4.20 -2.81 -14.72
N VAL A 105 -3.25 -3.05 -13.82
CA VAL A 105 -2.93 -2.10 -12.76
C VAL A 105 -1.94 -1.05 -13.27
N ASN A 106 -2.30 0.23 -13.12
CA ASN A 106 -1.43 1.34 -13.49
C ASN A 106 -0.46 1.69 -12.36
N TYR A 107 -0.99 1.82 -11.14
CA TYR A 107 -0.18 2.08 -9.94
C TYR A 107 -0.89 1.55 -8.71
N VAL A 108 -0.14 1.45 -7.61
CA VAL A 108 -0.66 1.02 -6.31
C VAL A 108 -0.38 2.13 -5.29
N ARG A 109 -1.35 2.45 -4.45
CA ARG A 109 -1.22 3.46 -3.41
C ARG A 109 -1.58 2.88 -2.05
N LEU A 110 -0.71 3.07 -1.06
CA LEU A 110 -0.93 2.65 0.31
C LEU A 110 -1.10 3.88 1.20
N GLY A 111 -2.18 3.94 1.96
CA GLY A 111 -2.36 4.94 3.00
C GLY A 111 -1.74 4.45 4.30
N LEU A 112 -0.83 5.24 4.88
CA LEU A 112 -0.07 4.87 6.07
C LEU A 112 -0.52 5.71 7.27
N MET A 113 -0.66 5.05 8.42
CA MET A 113 -1.02 5.70 9.68
C MET A 113 0.19 6.11 10.50
#